data_7c4731dcf8d1cf950cae8d5b7f405ae5
#
_entry.id   7c4731dcf8d1cf950cae8d5b7f405ae5
#
_cell.length_a   1.000
_cell.length_b   1.000
_cell.length_c   1.000
_cell.angle_alpha   90.00
_cell.angle_beta   90.00
_cell.angle_gamma   90.00
#
_symmetry.space_group_name_H-M   'P 1'
#
loop_
_entity.id
_entity.type
_entity.pdbx_description
1 polymer ?
#
loop_
_entity_poly.entity_id
_entity_poly.type
_entity_poly.pdbx_seq_one_letter_code
_entity_poly.pdbx_strand_id
1 'polypeptide(L)'
;MFWESLIAARDLGRLRDIVSVLVRYGFSDAVQRMGLASLMESAGRLLRIKEPSDLPKLDTPQRIRFAMEELGPTFVKLGQILSTRVDLFPPEWIAEFEKLQDRVPPVPFDKIRAQLTEDLDATPEEVFPYLETEPLAAGSIAQVHRARLNDGSEVILKIRRPDIRPVIEADLRLSLIH
;
A
#
# COMPACT_ATOMS: atom_id res chain seq x y z
N MET A 1 -17.72 -21.00 -5.45
CA MET A 1 -17.87 -20.54 -6.86
C MET A 1 -18.01 -19.02 -6.98
N PHE A 2 -19.10 -18.35 -6.49
CA PHE A 2 -19.26 -16.89 -6.64
C PHE A 2 -18.15 -16.06 -5.94
N TRP A 3 -17.81 -16.39 -4.70
CA TRP A 3 -16.73 -15.73 -3.94
C TRP A 3 -15.36 -15.94 -4.55
N GLU A 4 -15.07 -17.12 -5.05
CA GLU A 4 -13.79 -17.44 -5.75
C GLU A 4 -13.65 -16.61 -7.03
N SER A 5 -14.74 -16.44 -7.78
CA SER A 5 -14.74 -15.58 -8.97
C SER A 5 -14.53 -14.12 -8.67
N LEU A 6 -15.07 -13.60 -7.54
CA LEU A 6 -14.86 -12.22 -7.10
C LEU A 6 -13.42 -11.99 -6.62
N ILE A 7 -12.83 -12.95 -5.91
CA ILE A 7 -11.44 -12.91 -5.48
C ILE A 7 -10.53 -12.91 -6.71
N ALA A 8 -10.72 -13.83 -7.64
CA ALA A 8 -9.94 -13.90 -8.87
C ALA A 8 -10.04 -12.62 -9.72
N ALA A 9 -11.22 -12.03 -9.84
CA ALA A 9 -11.40 -10.76 -10.56
C ALA A 9 -10.67 -9.60 -9.88
N ARG A 10 -10.67 -9.55 -8.55
CA ARG A 10 -9.96 -8.55 -7.75
C ARG A 10 -8.45 -8.71 -7.86
N ASP A 11 -7.95 -9.94 -7.78
CA ASP A 11 -6.54 -10.26 -7.91
C ASP A 11 -6.03 -9.93 -9.32
N LEU A 12 -6.83 -10.21 -10.36
CA LEU A 12 -6.52 -9.82 -11.73
C LEU A 12 -6.51 -8.29 -11.92
N GLY A 13 -7.44 -7.57 -11.27
CA GLY A 13 -7.45 -6.11 -11.24
C GLY A 13 -6.17 -5.57 -10.61
N ARG A 14 -5.80 -6.09 -9.44
CA ARG A 14 -4.57 -5.70 -8.75
C ARG A 14 -3.31 -6.01 -9.56
N LEU A 15 -3.24 -7.16 -10.21
CA LEU A 15 -2.12 -7.53 -11.07
C LEU A 15 -2.00 -6.55 -12.26
N ARG A 16 -3.12 -6.13 -12.85
CA ARG A 16 -3.10 -5.09 -13.91
C ARG A 16 -2.57 -3.76 -13.40
N ASP A 17 -2.94 -3.33 -12.20
CA ASP A 17 -2.44 -2.12 -11.58
C ASP A 17 -0.93 -2.19 -11.39
N ILE A 18 -0.42 -3.30 -10.85
CA ILE A 18 1.01 -3.54 -10.67
C ILE A 18 1.75 -3.47 -12.01
N VAL A 19 1.27 -4.19 -13.02
CA VAL A 19 1.84 -4.17 -14.38
C VAL A 19 1.84 -2.75 -14.96
N SER A 20 0.74 -2.01 -14.82
CA SER A 20 0.61 -0.65 -15.32
C SER A 20 1.61 0.31 -14.70
N VAL A 21 1.80 0.22 -13.39
CA VAL A 21 2.79 1.04 -12.66
C VAL A 21 4.20 0.68 -13.11
N LEU A 22 4.55 -0.60 -13.16
CA LEU A 22 5.88 -1.05 -13.60
C LEU A 22 6.20 -0.58 -15.02
N VAL A 23 5.26 -0.71 -15.95
CA VAL A 23 5.42 -0.24 -17.34
C VAL A 23 5.63 1.28 -17.37
N ARG A 24 4.84 2.04 -16.59
CA ARG A 24 4.94 3.51 -16.50
C ARG A 24 6.31 3.98 -16.02
N TYR A 25 6.93 3.25 -15.11
CA TYR A 25 8.27 3.54 -14.62
C TYR A 25 9.40 2.90 -15.45
N GLY A 26 9.08 2.39 -16.66
CA GLY A 26 10.06 1.92 -17.63
C GLY A 26 10.56 0.48 -17.40
N PHE A 27 9.78 -0.36 -16.69
CA PHE A 27 10.09 -1.77 -16.44
C PHE A 27 9.37 -2.75 -17.39
N SER A 28 9.04 -2.31 -18.61
CA SER A 28 8.35 -3.13 -19.63
C SER A 28 9.06 -4.45 -19.91
N ASP A 29 10.40 -4.43 -20.03
CA ASP A 29 11.19 -5.62 -20.30
C ASP A 29 11.09 -6.64 -19.15
N ALA A 30 11.07 -6.16 -17.90
CA ALA A 30 10.90 -7.03 -16.75
C ALA A 30 9.52 -7.69 -16.74
N VAL A 31 8.46 -6.93 -17.04
CA VAL A 31 7.09 -7.43 -17.14
C VAL A 31 6.96 -8.47 -18.26
N GLN A 32 7.61 -8.27 -19.41
CA GLN A 32 7.63 -9.24 -20.51
C GLN A 32 8.33 -10.53 -20.11
N ARG A 33 9.48 -10.46 -19.44
CA ARG A 33 10.23 -11.62 -18.96
C ARG A 33 9.45 -12.44 -17.92
N MET A 34 8.58 -11.81 -17.15
CA MET A 34 7.64 -12.49 -16.23
C MET A 34 6.46 -13.16 -16.94
N GLY A 35 6.36 -13.10 -18.27
CA GLY A 35 5.27 -13.70 -19.03
C GLY A 35 3.95 -12.93 -18.98
N LEU A 36 3.96 -11.67 -18.53
CA LEU A 36 2.77 -10.84 -18.35
C LEU A 36 2.48 -9.90 -19.55
N ALA A 37 3.03 -10.22 -20.74
CA ALA A 37 2.89 -9.41 -21.95
C ALA A 37 1.43 -9.18 -22.37
N SER A 38 0.55 -10.17 -22.23
CA SER A 38 -0.88 -10.04 -22.52
C SER A 38 -1.61 -9.05 -21.63
N LEU A 39 -1.17 -8.92 -20.38
CA LEU A 39 -1.68 -7.91 -19.44
C LEU A 39 -1.18 -6.51 -19.79
N MET A 40 0.05 -6.37 -20.30
CA MET A 40 0.57 -5.11 -20.82
C MET A 40 -0.28 -4.55 -21.96
N GLU A 41 -0.66 -5.38 -22.94
CA GLU A 41 -1.51 -4.95 -24.07
C GLU A 41 -2.90 -4.52 -23.60
N SER A 42 -3.44 -5.21 -22.59
CA SER A 42 -4.72 -4.86 -21.98
C SER A 42 -4.64 -3.56 -21.19
N ALA A 43 -3.56 -3.35 -20.43
CA ALA A 43 -3.29 -2.13 -19.68
C ALA A 43 -3.02 -0.95 -20.63
N GLY A 44 -2.24 -1.13 -21.70
CA GLY A 44 -1.91 -0.09 -22.67
C GLY A 44 -3.11 0.41 -23.49
N ARG A 45 -4.11 -0.46 -23.74
CA ARG A 45 -5.35 -0.07 -24.44
C ARG A 45 -6.36 0.67 -23.55
N LEU A 46 -6.44 0.33 -22.28
CA LEU A 46 -7.41 0.91 -21.32
C LEU A 46 -6.88 2.16 -20.61
N LEU A 47 -5.58 2.23 -20.41
CA LEU A 47 -4.93 3.34 -19.75
C LEU A 47 -4.06 4.03 -20.81
N ARG A 48 -4.34 5.31 -21.13
CA ARG A 48 -3.33 6.19 -21.68
C ARG A 48 -2.25 6.31 -20.60
N ILE A 49 -1.29 5.38 -20.59
CA ILE A 49 -0.19 5.34 -19.62
C ILE A 49 0.62 6.63 -19.87
N LYS A 50 0.37 7.62 -19.04
CA LYS A 50 1.14 8.87 -19.06
C LYS A 50 2.38 8.60 -18.24
N GLU A 51 3.53 8.50 -18.91
CA GLU A 51 4.81 8.44 -18.21
C GLU A 51 5.01 9.68 -17.34
N PRO A 52 5.63 9.56 -16.17
CA PRO A 52 6.01 10.71 -15.37
C PRO A 52 6.92 11.63 -16.23
N SER A 53 6.66 12.92 -16.20
CA SER A 53 7.41 13.91 -17.01
C SER A 53 8.92 13.89 -16.75
N ASP A 54 9.31 13.45 -15.55
CA ASP A 54 10.69 13.41 -15.10
C ASP A 54 11.35 12.02 -15.23
N LEU A 55 10.62 11.01 -15.74
CA LEU A 55 11.13 9.64 -15.89
C LEU A 55 12.50 9.56 -16.58
N PRO A 56 12.77 10.33 -17.68
CA PRO A 56 14.07 10.29 -18.34
C PRO A 56 15.24 10.78 -17.48
N LYS A 57 14.96 11.50 -16.40
CA LYS A 57 15.98 12.06 -15.48
C LYS A 57 16.25 11.16 -14.28
N LEU A 58 15.42 10.12 -14.07
CA LEU A 58 15.53 9.23 -12.94
C LEU A 58 16.40 8.03 -13.27
N ASP A 59 17.28 7.67 -12.35
CA ASP A 59 18.00 6.39 -12.40
C ASP A 59 17.10 5.20 -12.01
N THR A 60 17.60 3.98 -12.18
CA THR A 60 16.81 2.77 -11.92
C THR A 60 16.38 2.64 -10.45
N PRO A 61 17.22 2.87 -9.43
CA PRO A 61 16.83 2.87 -8.04
C PRO A 61 15.69 3.86 -7.73
N GLN A 62 15.80 5.09 -8.25
CA GLN A 62 14.75 6.11 -8.07
C GLN A 62 13.42 5.69 -8.70
N ARG A 63 13.46 5.14 -9.92
CA ARG A 63 12.24 4.66 -10.60
C ARG A 63 11.55 3.55 -9.84
N ILE A 64 12.30 2.58 -9.29
CA ILE A 64 11.69 1.50 -8.49
C ILE A 64 11.11 2.03 -7.19
N ARG A 65 11.77 3.00 -6.52
CA ARG A 65 11.22 3.63 -5.32
C ARG A 65 9.89 4.32 -5.60
N PHE A 66 9.81 5.14 -6.65
CA PHE A 66 8.55 5.80 -7.03
C PHE A 66 7.46 4.81 -7.43
N ALA A 67 7.83 3.72 -8.12
CA ALA A 67 6.88 2.64 -8.41
C ALA A 67 6.34 2.00 -7.13
N MET A 68 7.20 1.74 -6.13
CA MET A 68 6.78 1.19 -4.83
C MET A 68 5.86 2.14 -4.07
N GLU A 69 6.15 3.44 -4.08
CA GLU A 69 5.29 4.47 -3.46
C GLU A 69 3.89 4.48 -4.10
N GLU A 70 3.82 4.42 -5.43
CA GLU A 70 2.56 4.40 -6.17
C GLU A 70 1.78 3.09 -6.00
N LEU A 71 2.48 1.95 -5.93
CA LEU A 71 1.87 0.65 -5.68
C LEU A 71 1.28 0.53 -4.27
N GLY A 72 1.75 1.36 -3.35
CA GLY A 72 1.14 1.53 -2.04
C GLY A 72 1.79 0.72 -0.92
N PRO A 73 1.07 0.57 0.20
CA PRO A 73 1.68 0.24 1.51
C PRO A 73 2.41 -1.10 1.57
N THR A 74 1.95 -2.11 0.86
CA THR A 74 2.63 -3.41 0.79
C THR A 74 4.02 -3.28 0.19
N PHE A 75 4.13 -2.55 -0.94
CA PHE A 75 5.39 -2.34 -1.64
C PHE A 75 6.30 -1.35 -0.91
N VAL A 76 5.74 -0.31 -0.29
CA VAL A 76 6.50 0.58 0.60
C VAL A 76 7.12 -0.23 1.74
N LYS A 77 6.35 -1.11 2.39
CA LYS A 77 6.87 -1.96 3.46
C LYS A 77 7.93 -2.94 2.98
N LEU A 78 7.73 -3.52 1.79
CA LEU A 78 8.74 -4.35 1.15
C LEU A 78 10.05 -3.58 0.94
N GLY A 79 10.00 -2.38 0.35
CA GLY A 79 11.18 -1.54 0.13
C GLY A 79 11.90 -1.17 1.43
N GLN A 80 11.17 -0.89 2.51
CA GLN A 80 11.76 -0.66 3.83
C GLN A 80 12.48 -1.90 4.40
N ILE A 81 11.95 -3.10 4.16
CA ILE A 81 12.64 -4.34 4.52
C ILE A 81 13.90 -4.49 3.65
N LEU A 82 13.81 -4.21 2.35
CA LEU A 82 14.94 -4.30 1.43
C LEU A 82 16.04 -3.26 1.75
N SER A 83 15.71 -2.10 2.32
CA SER A 83 16.70 -1.10 2.75
C SER A 83 17.65 -1.60 3.85
N THR A 84 17.26 -2.64 4.59
CA THR A 84 18.11 -3.27 5.60
C THR A 84 19.00 -4.38 5.05
N ARG A 85 18.83 -4.74 3.77
CA ARG A 85 19.51 -5.86 3.11
C ARG A 85 20.68 -5.36 2.24
N VAL A 86 21.68 -4.79 2.92
CA VAL A 86 22.94 -4.32 2.29
C VAL A 86 23.74 -5.44 1.62
N ASP A 87 23.42 -6.69 1.92
CA ASP A 87 23.98 -7.89 1.30
C ASP A 87 23.40 -8.18 -0.10
N LEU A 88 22.20 -7.65 -0.42
CA LEU A 88 21.50 -7.91 -1.67
C LEU A 88 21.57 -6.77 -2.68
N PHE A 89 21.75 -5.53 -2.19
CA PHE A 89 21.65 -4.34 -3.03
C PHE A 89 22.85 -3.42 -2.88
N PRO A 90 23.31 -2.79 -3.98
CA PRO A 90 24.32 -1.75 -3.95
C PRO A 90 23.90 -0.54 -3.12
N PRO A 91 24.86 0.26 -2.60
CA PRO A 91 24.56 1.39 -1.71
C PRO A 91 23.56 2.42 -2.27
N GLU A 92 23.56 2.67 -3.56
CA GLU A 92 22.66 3.61 -4.22
C GLU A 92 21.19 3.12 -4.17
N TRP A 93 20.93 1.80 -4.20
CA TRP A 93 19.61 1.22 -4.03
C TRP A 93 19.14 1.33 -2.57
N ILE A 94 20.02 1.01 -1.63
CA ILE A 94 19.74 1.14 -0.21
C ILE A 94 19.34 2.58 0.13
N ALA A 95 20.14 3.56 -0.35
CA ALA A 95 19.86 4.98 -0.14
C ALA A 95 18.50 5.44 -0.70
N GLU A 96 18.03 4.85 -1.81
CA GLU A 96 16.70 5.13 -2.33
C GLU A 96 15.60 4.43 -1.52
N PHE A 97 15.79 3.17 -1.11
CA PHE A 97 14.82 2.46 -0.28
C PHE A 97 14.64 3.08 1.11
N GLU A 98 15.69 3.65 1.70
CA GLU A 98 15.62 4.39 2.97
C GLU A 98 14.72 5.64 2.89
N LYS A 99 14.50 6.19 1.68
CA LYS A 99 13.60 7.33 1.46
C LYS A 99 12.12 6.93 1.47
N LEU A 100 11.80 5.62 1.38
CA LEU A 100 10.43 5.14 1.48
C LEU A 100 9.88 5.42 2.87
N GLN A 101 9.00 6.41 2.96
CA GLN A 101 8.49 6.90 4.22
C GLN A 101 7.16 6.24 4.58
N ASP A 102 7.01 5.89 5.86
CA ASP A 102 5.72 5.48 6.43
C ASP A 102 4.77 6.66 6.67
N ARG A 103 5.20 7.90 6.40
CA ARG A 103 4.39 9.09 6.63
C ARG A 103 3.50 9.36 5.43
N VAL A 104 2.24 9.06 5.59
CA VAL A 104 1.20 9.38 4.61
C VAL A 104 0.21 10.37 5.24
N PRO A 105 -0.47 11.20 4.43
CA PRO A 105 -1.51 12.09 4.96
C PRO A 105 -2.52 11.32 5.80
N PRO A 106 -2.98 11.88 6.93
CA PRO A 106 -3.99 11.24 7.75
C PRO A 106 -5.30 11.09 6.98
N VAL A 107 -5.98 9.98 7.24
CA VAL A 107 -7.36 9.77 6.79
C VAL A 107 -8.27 10.62 7.67
N PRO A 108 -9.29 11.28 7.12
CA PRO A 108 -10.27 12.02 7.90
C PRO A 108 -10.89 11.15 9.01
N PHE A 109 -11.08 11.77 10.19
CA PHE A 109 -11.53 11.04 11.39
C PHE A 109 -12.87 10.32 11.18
N ASP A 110 -13.80 10.88 10.41
CA ASP A 110 -15.09 10.25 10.12
C ASP A 110 -14.93 8.87 9.48
N LYS A 111 -13.95 8.68 8.60
CA LYS A 111 -13.64 7.39 7.98
C LYS A 111 -12.98 6.43 8.98
N ILE A 112 -12.13 6.94 9.86
CA ILE A 112 -11.52 6.16 10.95
C ILE A 112 -12.58 5.73 11.95
N ARG A 113 -13.51 6.60 12.29
CA ARG A 113 -14.64 6.31 13.16
C ARG A 113 -15.53 5.21 12.58
N ALA A 114 -15.84 5.28 11.29
CA ALA A 114 -16.60 4.23 10.60
C ALA A 114 -15.85 2.88 10.65
N GLN A 115 -14.54 2.86 10.41
CA GLN A 115 -13.72 1.66 10.51
C GLN A 115 -13.69 1.09 11.94
N LEU A 116 -13.58 1.95 12.95
CA LEU A 116 -13.65 1.53 14.36
C LEU A 116 -15.01 0.93 14.70
N THR A 117 -16.10 1.54 14.22
CA THR A 117 -17.46 1.02 14.45
C THR A 117 -17.61 -0.39 13.86
N GLU A 118 -17.07 -0.61 12.67
CA GLU A 118 -17.05 -1.94 12.04
C GLU A 118 -16.18 -2.94 12.82
N ASP A 119 -14.98 -2.53 13.24
CA ASP A 119 -14.04 -3.42 13.93
C ASP A 119 -14.46 -3.76 15.37
N LEU A 120 -15.21 -2.87 16.04
CA LEU A 120 -15.66 -3.04 17.42
C LEU A 120 -17.08 -3.64 17.53
N ASP A 121 -17.83 -3.66 16.45
CA ASP A 121 -19.28 -3.96 16.43
C ASP A 121 -20.09 -3.08 17.43
N ALA A 122 -19.56 -1.86 17.68
CA ALA A 122 -20.13 -0.86 18.60
C ALA A 122 -19.63 0.54 18.19
N THR A 123 -20.30 1.59 18.63
CA THR A 123 -19.77 2.94 18.40
C THR A 123 -18.53 3.18 19.25
N PRO A 124 -17.50 3.89 18.73
CA PRO A 124 -16.30 4.18 19.52
C PRO A 124 -16.60 4.87 20.85
N GLU A 125 -17.65 5.70 20.91
CA GLU A 125 -18.06 6.43 22.10
C GLU A 125 -18.64 5.52 23.19
N GLU A 126 -19.17 4.35 22.83
CA GLU A 126 -19.63 3.34 23.79
C GLU A 126 -18.47 2.60 24.46
N VAL A 127 -17.34 2.45 23.74
CA VAL A 127 -16.18 1.70 24.20
C VAL A 127 -15.16 2.62 24.86
N PHE A 128 -14.94 3.81 24.31
CA PHE A 128 -13.95 4.77 24.76
C PHE A 128 -14.63 6.06 25.23
N PRO A 129 -14.64 6.39 26.52
CA PRO A 129 -15.18 7.67 27.02
C PRO A 129 -14.40 8.88 26.50
N TYR A 130 -13.18 8.67 25.98
CA TYR A 130 -12.40 9.66 25.28
C TYR A 130 -11.63 9.01 24.13
N LEU A 131 -11.73 9.62 22.93
CA LEU A 131 -10.97 9.27 21.74
C LEU A 131 -10.53 10.56 21.04
N GLU A 132 -9.21 10.73 20.92
CA GLU A 132 -8.63 11.89 20.25
C GLU A 132 -8.87 11.81 18.75
N THR A 133 -9.43 12.88 18.16
CA THR A 133 -9.76 12.93 16.73
C THR A 133 -8.54 13.13 15.85
N GLU A 134 -7.55 13.89 16.34
CA GLU A 134 -6.27 14.09 15.65
C GLU A 134 -5.35 12.90 15.89
N PRO A 135 -4.76 12.29 14.82
CA PRO A 135 -3.87 11.17 15.01
C PRO A 135 -2.50 11.62 15.56
N LEU A 136 -1.96 10.83 16.48
CA LEU A 136 -0.56 10.97 16.92
C LEU A 136 0.43 10.67 15.79
N ALA A 137 0.07 9.73 14.92
CA ALA A 137 0.85 9.33 13.76
C ALA A 137 -0.06 8.71 12.70
N ALA A 138 0.30 8.89 11.43
CA ALA A 138 -0.36 8.28 10.30
C ALA A 138 0.67 7.55 9.43
N GLY A 139 0.57 6.22 9.40
CA GLY A 139 1.37 5.34 8.55
C GLY A 139 0.60 4.88 7.32
N SER A 140 1.27 4.10 6.47
CA SER A 140 0.70 3.57 5.23
C SER A 140 -0.43 2.56 5.46
N ILE A 141 -0.42 1.83 6.59
CA ILE A 141 -1.38 0.77 6.90
C ILE A 141 -2.39 1.20 7.98
N ALA A 142 -1.98 2.05 8.91
CA ALA A 142 -2.76 2.41 10.09
C ALA A 142 -2.50 3.84 10.54
N GLN A 143 -3.45 4.38 11.30
CA GLN A 143 -3.30 5.59 12.09
C GLN A 143 -3.26 5.25 13.58
N VAL A 144 -2.67 6.14 14.36
CA VAL A 144 -2.50 5.97 15.80
C VAL A 144 -3.19 7.13 16.51
N HIS A 145 -4.12 6.80 17.42
CA HIS A 145 -4.89 7.76 18.19
C HIS A 145 -4.78 7.48 19.68
N ARG A 146 -4.86 8.52 20.51
CA ARG A 146 -5.02 8.35 21.96
C ARG A 146 -6.47 8.08 22.31
N ALA A 147 -6.68 7.20 23.26
CA ALA A 147 -8.00 6.94 23.83
C ALA A 147 -7.89 6.68 25.33
N ARG A 148 -9.04 6.67 26.00
CA ARG A 148 -9.16 6.29 27.40
C ARG A 148 -10.19 5.20 27.55
N LEU A 149 -9.89 4.19 28.33
CA LEU A 149 -10.83 3.12 28.70
C LEU A 149 -11.76 3.55 29.83
N ASN A 150 -12.82 2.78 30.08
CA ASN A 150 -13.78 3.03 31.13
C ASN A 150 -13.20 2.98 32.55
N ASP A 151 -12.10 2.25 32.75
CA ASP A 151 -11.35 2.23 34.02
C ASP A 151 -10.42 3.43 34.23
N GLY A 152 -10.41 4.38 33.26
CA GLY A 152 -9.56 5.56 33.29
C GLY A 152 -8.16 5.38 32.68
N SER A 153 -7.80 4.17 32.26
CA SER A 153 -6.50 3.88 31.65
C SER A 153 -6.36 4.59 30.29
N GLU A 154 -5.23 5.26 30.10
CA GLU A 154 -4.85 5.82 28.79
C GLU A 154 -4.26 4.73 27.90
N VAL A 155 -4.73 4.66 26.67
CA VAL A 155 -4.30 3.68 25.67
C VAL A 155 -4.01 4.33 24.34
N ILE A 156 -3.21 3.64 23.53
CA ILE A 156 -2.92 4.00 22.16
C ILE A 156 -3.64 3.01 21.25
N LEU A 157 -4.52 3.52 20.43
CA LEU A 157 -5.24 2.75 19.43
C LEU A 157 -4.49 2.80 18.11
N LYS A 158 -4.11 1.65 17.57
CA LYS A 158 -3.62 1.52 16.20
C LYS A 158 -4.76 1.05 15.32
N ILE A 159 -5.35 1.99 14.59
CA ILE A 159 -6.54 1.78 13.78
C ILE A 159 -6.12 1.56 12.34
N ARG A 160 -6.51 0.45 11.76
CA ARG A 160 -6.26 0.12 10.37
C ARG A 160 -6.94 1.15 9.45
N ARG A 161 -6.26 1.53 8.36
CA ARG A 161 -6.89 2.38 7.34
C ARG A 161 -8.08 1.67 6.71
N PRO A 162 -9.17 2.40 6.43
CA PRO A 162 -10.28 1.86 5.64
C PRO A 162 -9.78 1.26 4.32
N ASP A 163 -10.42 0.20 3.85
CA ASP A 163 -10.18 -0.47 2.56
C ASP A 163 -8.77 -1.02 2.31
N ILE A 164 -7.86 -0.95 3.30
CA ILE A 164 -6.48 -1.41 3.12
C ILE A 164 -6.36 -2.93 3.11
N ARG A 165 -7.19 -3.62 3.88
CA ARG A 165 -7.12 -5.09 4.03
C ARG A 165 -7.29 -5.82 2.71
N PRO A 166 -8.29 -5.51 1.86
CA PRO A 166 -8.47 -6.16 0.56
C PRO A 166 -7.27 -6.01 -0.38
N VAL A 167 -6.58 -4.86 -0.32
CA VAL A 167 -5.39 -4.59 -1.15
C VAL A 167 -4.23 -5.45 -0.68
N ILE A 168 -3.96 -5.47 0.64
CA ILE A 168 -2.87 -6.29 1.21
C ILE A 168 -3.12 -7.78 0.95
N GLU A 169 -4.35 -8.26 1.12
CA GLU A 169 -4.70 -9.66 0.86
C GLU A 169 -4.51 -10.03 -0.61
N ALA A 170 -4.84 -9.16 -1.56
CA ALA A 170 -4.57 -9.37 -2.98
C ALA A 170 -3.06 -9.42 -3.27
N ASP A 171 -2.28 -8.48 -2.73
CA ASP A 171 -0.83 -8.44 -2.90
C ASP A 171 -0.16 -9.71 -2.34
N LEU A 172 -0.60 -10.18 -1.15
CA LEU A 172 -0.09 -11.41 -0.56
C LEU A 172 -0.43 -12.65 -1.40
N ARG A 173 -1.67 -12.77 -1.90
CA ARG A 173 -2.04 -13.87 -2.79
C ARG A 173 -1.20 -13.87 -4.06
N LEU A 174 -1.00 -12.70 -4.70
CA LEU A 174 -0.18 -12.57 -5.90
C LEU A 174 1.29 -12.92 -5.64
N SER A 175 1.81 -12.66 -4.44
CA SER A 175 3.19 -13.02 -4.07
C SER A 175 3.39 -14.53 -3.84
N LEU A 176 2.31 -15.28 -3.59
CA LEU A 176 2.33 -16.73 -3.32
C LEU A 176 2.03 -17.60 -4.56
N ILE A 177 1.74 -16.97 -5.70
CA ILE A 177 1.54 -17.69 -6.97
C ILE A 177 2.92 -18.05 -7.55
N HIS A 178 3.38 -19.23 -7.20
CA HIS A 178 4.56 -19.90 -7.80
C HIS A 178 4.17 -21.25 -8.32
#